data_3b88010f310b9d57859b90b489fd6429
#
_entry.id   3b88010f310b9d57859b90b489fd6429
#
_cell.length_a   1.000
_cell.length_b   1.000
_cell.length_c   1.000
_cell.angle_alpha   90.00
_cell.angle_beta   90.00
_cell.angle_gamma   90.00
#
_symmetry.space_group_name_H-M   'P 1'
#
loop_
_entity.id
_entity.type
_entity.pdbx_description
1 polymer ?
#
loop_
_entity_poly.entity_id
_entity_poly.type
_entity_poly.pdbx_seq_one_letter_code
_entity_poly.pdbx_strand_id
1 'polypeptide(L)'
;MLRAEIIGDKALIARLGSTNAKVMKRLGLAMRKLQYDLVQAARDENRAVLHQRTGNLIGSILPGTFDQSDTKIEATVVAGGGENFYARIQEYGGTIVPKNVSFLTIPLDAAKTASGVGRWSAREIIEDPSIGGYTGTFFKHGVLFGKTPDGITPLFALKSSVTLPSRPYMRPALLKMRPQIETELAAAIAEGLQE
;
A
#
# COMPACT_ATOMS: atom_id res chain seq x y z
N MET A 1 -2.08 7.83 6.17
CA MET A 1 -3.14 8.53 5.47
C MET A 1 -2.57 9.85 4.97
N LEU A 2 -2.51 10.06 3.65
CA LEU A 2 -2.09 11.33 3.05
C LEU A 2 -3.37 12.15 2.83
N ARG A 3 -3.40 13.36 3.36
CA ARG A 3 -4.52 14.28 3.30
C ARG A 3 -4.09 15.53 2.53
N ALA A 4 -4.79 15.89 1.46
CA ALA A 4 -4.67 17.18 0.78
C ALA A 4 -5.88 18.04 1.19
N GLU A 5 -5.62 19.18 1.79
CA GLU A 5 -6.64 20.13 2.24
C GLU A 5 -6.46 21.44 1.47
N ILE A 6 -7.56 21.92 0.85
CA ILE A 6 -7.60 23.26 0.23
C ILE A 6 -8.41 24.15 1.17
N ILE A 7 -7.75 25.12 1.77
CA ILE A 7 -8.38 26.13 2.63
C ILE A 7 -8.59 27.40 1.80
N GLY A 8 -9.84 27.70 1.48
CA GLY A 8 -10.22 28.96 0.82
C GLY A 8 -10.42 30.09 1.85
N ASP A 9 -10.06 31.32 1.48
CA ASP A 9 -10.30 32.51 2.31
C ASP A 9 -11.81 32.78 2.38
N LYS A 10 -12.39 32.76 3.60
CA LYS A 10 -13.82 33.00 3.86
C LYS A 10 -14.30 34.38 3.36
N ALA A 11 -13.44 35.40 3.35
CA ALA A 11 -13.77 36.73 2.87
C ALA A 11 -13.95 36.77 1.34
N LEU A 12 -13.16 35.98 0.60
CA LEU A 12 -13.31 35.82 -0.84
C LEU A 12 -14.61 35.08 -1.19
N ILE A 13 -14.91 34.03 -0.44
CA ILE A 13 -16.14 33.20 -0.59
C ILE A 13 -17.39 34.04 -0.38
N ALA A 14 -17.42 34.92 0.63
CA ALA A 14 -18.56 35.80 0.92
C ALA A 14 -18.82 36.83 -0.19
N ARG A 15 -17.81 37.21 -0.98
CA ARG A 15 -17.94 38.20 -2.07
C ARG A 15 -18.39 37.56 -3.40
N LEU A 16 -18.26 36.26 -3.59
CA LEU A 16 -18.50 35.59 -4.87
C LEU A 16 -19.94 35.04 -5.05
N GLY A 17 -20.79 35.07 -4.04
CA GLY A 17 -22.22 34.73 -4.14
C GLY A 17 -22.52 33.49 -5.02
N SER A 18 -23.28 33.64 -6.09
CA SER A 18 -23.63 32.55 -7.01
C SER A 18 -22.43 31.98 -7.78
N THR A 19 -21.35 32.74 -7.96
CA THR A 19 -20.11 32.33 -8.61
C THR A 19 -19.39 31.26 -7.76
N ASN A 20 -19.53 31.31 -6.43
CA ASN A 20 -18.92 30.33 -5.54
C ASN A 20 -19.40 28.90 -5.84
N ALA A 21 -20.69 28.71 -6.06
CA ALA A 21 -21.25 27.37 -6.34
C ALA A 21 -20.67 26.76 -7.64
N LYS A 22 -20.45 27.59 -8.66
CA LYS A 22 -19.86 27.15 -9.95
C LYS A 22 -18.38 26.79 -9.75
N VAL A 23 -17.62 27.64 -9.09
CA VAL A 23 -16.21 27.37 -8.75
C VAL A 23 -16.07 26.09 -7.93
N MET A 24 -16.89 25.91 -6.87
CA MET A 24 -16.85 24.70 -6.05
C MET A 24 -17.23 23.45 -6.82
N LYS A 25 -18.17 23.54 -7.77
CA LYS A 25 -18.50 22.43 -8.68
C LYS A 25 -17.31 22.04 -9.55
N ARG A 26 -16.64 23.03 -10.19
CA ARG A 26 -15.46 22.78 -11.03
C ARG A 26 -14.28 22.20 -10.22
N LEU A 27 -14.00 22.77 -9.04
CA LEU A 27 -13.01 22.25 -8.12
C LEU A 27 -13.31 20.81 -7.69
N GLY A 28 -14.58 20.49 -7.41
CA GLY A 28 -14.99 19.13 -7.07
C GLY A 28 -14.71 18.12 -8.17
N LEU A 29 -14.99 18.48 -9.42
CA LEU A 29 -14.70 17.63 -10.58
C LEU A 29 -13.17 17.44 -10.75
N ALA A 30 -12.40 18.52 -10.68
CA ALA A 30 -10.93 18.46 -10.76
C ALA A 30 -10.33 17.62 -9.64
N MET A 31 -10.75 17.83 -8.40
CA MET A 31 -10.28 17.06 -7.25
C MET A 31 -10.62 15.56 -7.36
N ARG A 32 -11.79 15.21 -7.87
CA ARG A 32 -12.16 13.82 -8.10
C ARG A 32 -11.29 13.17 -9.16
N LYS A 33 -11.03 13.86 -10.29
CA LYS A 33 -10.08 13.40 -11.30
C LYS A 33 -8.69 13.20 -10.71
N LEU A 34 -8.17 14.21 -10.01
CA LEU A 34 -6.85 14.16 -9.37
C LEU A 34 -6.72 13.05 -8.32
N GLN A 35 -7.81 12.68 -7.62
CA GLN A 35 -7.84 11.54 -6.72
C GLN A 35 -7.54 10.23 -7.47
N TYR A 36 -8.15 10.00 -8.63
CA TYR A 36 -7.89 8.80 -9.43
C TYR A 36 -6.52 8.83 -10.08
N ASP A 37 -6.07 10.00 -10.55
CA ASP A 37 -4.71 10.18 -11.09
C ASP A 37 -3.65 9.85 -10.02
N LEU A 38 -3.87 10.28 -8.78
CA LEU A 38 -2.99 9.95 -7.65
C LEU A 38 -2.98 8.46 -7.31
N VAL A 39 -4.13 7.77 -7.39
CA VAL A 39 -4.18 6.31 -7.25
C VAL A 39 -3.30 5.65 -8.30
N GLN A 40 -3.39 6.10 -9.57
CA GLN A 40 -2.57 5.52 -10.64
C GLN A 40 -1.09 5.82 -10.44
N ALA A 41 -0.73 7.06 -10.13
CA ALA A 41 0.64 7.45 -9.83
C ALA A 41 1.24 6.64 -8.66
N ALA A 42 0.47 6.41 -7.59
CA ALA A 42 0.90 5.60 -6.45
C ALA A 42 1.10 4.12 -6.82
N ARG A 43 0.27 3.58 -7.72
CA ARG A 43 0.44 2.22 -8.25
C ARG A 43 1.70 2.11 -9.11
N ASP A 44 2.01 3.12 -9.92
CA ASP A 44 3.20 3.13 -10.77
C ASP A 44 4.47 3.25 -9.92
N GLU A 45 4.49 4.12 -8.90
CA GLU A 45 5.60 4.16 -7.93
C GLU A 45 5.74 2.84 -7.18
N ASN A 46 4.64 2.21 -6.78
CA ASN A 46 4.66 0.90 -6.12
C ASN A 46 5.30 -0.17 -7.01
N ARG A 47 4.99 -0.21 -8.32
CA ARG A 47 5.63 -1.12 -9.28
C ARG A 47 7.12 -0.86 -9.44
N ALA A 48 7.53 0.41 -9.39
CA ALA A 48 8.92 0.81 -9.56
C ALA A 48 9.80 0.40 -8.37
N VAL A 49 9.27 0.46 -7.13
CA VAL A 49 10.08 0.25 -5.92
C VAL A 49 9.88 -1.11 -5.25
N LEU A 50 8.78 -1.83 -5.56
CA LEU A 50 8.44 -3.10 -4.94
C LEU A 50 8.33 -4.22 -5.96
N HIS A 51 8.95 -5.35 -5.65
CA HIS A 51 8.74 -6.57 -6.42
C HIS A 51 7.33 -7.14 -6.13
N GLN A 52 6.50 -7.19 -7.18
CA GLN A 52 5.13 -7.69 -7.07
C GLN A 52 5.11 -9.22 -7.00
N ARG A 53 4.57 -9.79 -5.92
CA ARG A 53 4.43 -11.24 -5.75
C ARG A 53 2.98 -11.71 -5.99
N THR A 54 2.02 -11.10 -5.30
CA THR A 54 0.60 -11.45 -5.38
C THR A 54 -0.25 -10.34 -5.98
N GLY A 55 0.28 -9.12 -6.08
CA GLY A 55 -0.49 -7.95 -6.51
C GLY A 55 -1.44 -7.37 -5.46
N ASN A 56 -1.59 -8.00 -4.29
CA ASN A 56 -2.55 -7.57 -3.26
C ASN A 56 -2.28 -6.15 -2.77
N LEU A 57 -1.01 -5.77 -2.60
CA LEU A 57 -0.67 -4.43 -2.14
C LEU A 57 -1.04 -3.37 -3.18
N ILE A 58 -0.67 -3.56 -4.43
CA ILE A 58 -1.01 -2.61 -5.50
C ILE A 58 -2.52 -2.55 -5.73
N GLY A 59 -3.22 -3.68 -5.62
CA GLY A 59 -4.69 -3.75 -5.69
C GLY A 59 -5.38 -3.02 -4.54
N SER A 60 -4.72 -2.90 -3.37
CA SER A 60 -5.25 -2.19 -2.20
C SER A 60 -5.06 -0.66 -2.24
N ILE A 61 -4.38 -0.12 -3.26
CA ILE A 61 -4.28 1.32 -3.47
C ILE A 61 -5.54 1.78 -4.18
N LEU A 62 -6.41 2.48 -3.45
CA LEU A 62 -7.76 2.83 -3.89
C LEU A 62 -8.08 4.30 -3.57
N PRO A 63 -9.05 4.90 -4.27
CA PRO A 63 -9.60 6.16 -3.80
C PRO A 63 -10.27 5.94 -2.44
N GLY A 64 -10.00 6.84 -1.51
CA GLY A 64 -10.64 6.86 -0.19
C GLY A 64 -11.86 7.77 -0.17
N THR A 65 -12.06 8.50 0.94
CA THR A 65 -13.16 9.45 1.09
C THR A 65 -13.03 10.61 0.10
N PHE A 66 -14.18 11.09 -0.35
CA PHE A 66 -14.33 12.33 -1.10
C PHE A 66 -15.45 13.14 -0.45
N ASP A 67 -15.08 14.21 0.23
CA ASP A 67 -16.01 15.09 0.93
C ASP A 67 -15.98 16.46 0.27
N GLN A 68 -17.15 17.00 -0.03
CA GLN A 68 -17.32 18.32 -0.61
C GLN A 68 -18.40 19.09 0.14
N SER A 69 -18.04 20.29 0.56
CA SER A 69 -18.95 21.28 1.16
C SER A 69 -18.79 22.62 0.42
N ASP A 70 -19.57 23.62 0.81
CA ASP A 70 -19.50 24.97 0.21
C ASP A 70 -18.15 25.69 0.44
N THR A 71 -17.33 25.19 1.38
CA THR A 71 -16.10 25.85 1.81
C THR A 71 -14.88 24.95 1.78
N LYS A 72 -15.05 23.63 1.53
CA LYS A 72 -13.97 22.64 1.62
C LYS A 72 -14.22 21.48 0.67
N ILE A 73 -13.16 21.05 0.01
CA ILE A 73 -13.13 19.78 -0.74
C ILE A 73 -11.95 18.97 -0.22
N GLU A 74 -12.22 17.72 0.13
CA GLU A 74 -11.22 16.78 0.60
C GLU A 74 -11.32 15.49 -0.20
N ALA A 75 -10.19 15.04 -0.75
CA ALA A 75 -10.07 13.77 -1.42
C ALA A 75 -8.90 12.99 -0.81
N THR A 76 -9.11 11.72 -0.48
CA THR A 76 -8.07 10.87 0.09
C THR A 76 -7.78 9.69 -0.82
N VAL A 77 -6.52 9.23 -0.80
CA VAL A 77 -6.11 7.96 -1.39
C VAL A 77 -5.61 7.07 -0.26
N VAL A 78 -6.05 5.83 -0.26
CA VAL A 78 -5.72 4.85 0.76
C VAL A 78 -4.92 3.70 0.17
N ALA A 79 -4.05 3.11 0.97
CA ALA A 79 -3.34 1.88 0.66
C ALA A 79 -3.37 0.96 1.87
N GLY A 80 -3.62 -0.33 1.63
CA GLY A 80 -3.80 -1.32 2.69
C GLY A 80 -5.27 -1.41 3.13
N GLY A 81 -5.52 -2.14 4.19
CA GLY A 81 -6.85 -2.48 4.70
C GLY A 81 -7.10 -3.99 4.58
N GLY A 82 -8.01 -4.53 5.39
CA GLY A 82 -8.21 -5.97 5.50
C GLY A 82 -6.91 -6.70 5.84
N GLU A 83 -6.52 -7.66 5.03
CA GLU A 83 -5.29 -8.45 5.19
C GLU A 83 -4.00 -7.72 4.73
N ASN A 84 -4.11 -6.53 4.12
CA ASN A 84 -2.96 -5.79 3.57
C ASN A 84 -2.33 -4.83 4.58
N PHE A 85 -2.16 -5.25 5.83
CA PHE A 85 -1.57 -4.45 6.90
C PHE A 85 -0.09 -4.11 6.70
N TYR A 86 0.59 -4.76 5.77
CA TYR A 86 1.99 -4.48 5.44
C TYR A 86 2.20 -3.25 4.54
N ALA A 87 1.13 -2.61 4.04
CA ALA A 87 1.22 -1.36 3.26
C ALA A 87 2.01 -0.28 4.01
N ARG A 88 1.71 -0.10 5.30
CA ARG A 88 2.40 0.87 6.16
C ARG A 88 3.88 0.57 6.35
N ILE A 89 4.23 -0.70 6.54
CA ILE A 89 5.63 -1.07 6.78
C ILE A 89 6.47 -0.97 5.50
N GLN A 90 5.87 -1.13 4.33
CA GLN A 90 6.54 -0.86 3.06
C GLN A 90 6.81 0.64 2.89
N GLU A 91 5.82 1.51 3.18
CA GLU A 91 5.97 2.96 3.04
C GLU A 91 7.02 3.54 4.00
N TYR A 92 6.98 3.15 5.27
CA TYR A 92 7.78 3.78 6.33
C TYR A 92 8.95 2.94 6.81
N GLY A 93 9.03 1.68 6.40
CA GLY A 93 9.94 0.72 7.02
C GLY A 93 9.48 0.33 8.42
N GLY A 94 10.27 -0.52 9.08
CA GLY A 94 10.03 -0.89 10.47
C GLY A 94 10.44 -2.32 10.79
N THR A 95 10.27 -2.70 12.04
CA THR A 95 10.60 -4.02 12.54
C THR A 95 9.34 -4.83 12.81
N ILE A 96 9.27 -6.01 12.21
CA ILE A 96 8.22 -7.00 12.43
C ILE A 96 8.69 -7.92 13.54
N VAL A 97 7.86 -8.10 14.55
CA VAL A 97 8.05 -9.06 15.63
C VAL A 97 6.88 -10.05 15.68
N PRO A 98 7.09 -11.30 16.10
CA PRO A 98 5.98 -12.25 16.26
C PRO A 98 5.06 -11.78 17.40
N LYS A 99 3.72 -11.99 17.24
CA LYS A 99 2.74 -11.61 18.28
C LYS A 99 2.24 -12.82 19.07
N ASN A 100 1.82 -13.87 18.36
CA ASN A 100 1.16 -15.05 18.95
C ASN A 100 2.01 -16.33 18.83
N VAL A 101 3.24 -16.20 18.37
CA VAL A 101 4.20 -17.29 18.17
C VAL A 101 5.58 -16.86 18.64
N SER A 102 6.47 -17.81 18.91
CA SER A 102 7.83 -17.49 19.40
C SER A 102 8.75 -16.93 18.32
N PHE A 103 8.51 -17.26 17.05
CA PHE A 103 9.37 -16.86 15.93
C PHE A 103 8.56 -16.54 14.69
N LEU A 104 9.09 -15.64 13.87
CA LEU A 104 8.67 -15.44 12.48
C LEU A 104 9.28 -16.56 11.63
N THR A 105 8.46 -17.17 10.79
CA THR A 105 8.89 -18.22 9.86
C THR A 105 9.05 -17.63 8.46
N ILE A 106 10.29 -17.59 7.96
CA ILE A 106 10.62 -17.02 6.66
C ILE A 106 10.85 -18.18 5.69
N PRO A 107 10.02 -18.34 4.65
CA PRO A 107 10.21 -19.43 3.69
C PRO A 107 11.54 -19.26 2.94
N LEU A 108 12.31 -20.33 2.86
CA LEU A 108 13.51 -20.45 2.02
C LEU A 108 13.12 -20.96 0.61
N ASP A 109 14.06 -21.06 -0.29
CA ASP A 109 13.76 -21.29 -1.71
C ASP A 109 12.97 -22.57 -1.97
N ALA A 110 13.26 -23.66 -1.26
CA ALA A 110 12.51 -24.92 -1.37
C ALA A 110 11.04 -24.80 -0.93
N ALA A 111 10.72 -23.87 -0.03
CA ALA A 111 9.38 -23.59 0.44
C ALA A 111 8.65 -22.49 -0.34
N LYS A 112 9.23 -21.98 -1.45
CA LYS A 112 8.65 -20.94 -2.29
C LYS A 112 8.21 -21.46 -3.66
N THR A 113 7.23 -20.77 -4.24
CA THR A 113 6.90 -20.86 -5.67
C THR A 113 7.91 -20.04 -6.49
N ALA A 114 7.86 -20.17 -7.81
CA ALA A 114 8.67 -19.36 -8.72
C ALA A 114 8.42 -17.84 -8.56
N SER A 115 7.21 -17.43 -8.14
CA SER A 115 6.87 -16.04 -7.84
C SER A 115 7.35 -15.58 -6.45
N GLY A 116 7.99 -16.45 -5.66
CA GLY A 116 8.51 -16.14 -4.34
C GLY A 116 7.46 -16.15 -3.21
N VAL A 117 6.25 -16.65 -3.47
CA VAL A 117 5.21 -16.88 -2.46
C VAL A 117 5.48 -18.22 -1.76
N GLY A 118 5.23 -18.30 -0.45
CA GLY A 118 5.32 -19.55 0.29
C GLY A 118 4.32 -20.59 -0.27
N ARG A 119 4.77 -21.83 -0.47
CA ARG A 119 3.91 -22.95 -0.91
C ARG A 119 2.99 -23.40 0.19
N TRP A 120 3.50 -23.43 1.41
CA TRP A 120 2.83 -23.85 2.65
C TRP A 120 3.22 -22.90 3.77
N SER A 121 2.45 -22.90 4.84
CA SER A 121 2.91 -22.33 6.11
C SER A 121 3.86 -23.31 6.81
N ALA A 122 4.70 -22.80 7.71
CA ALA A 122 5.57 -23.66 8.53
C ALA A 122 4.76 -24.62 9.40
N ARG A 123 3.54 -24.22 9.81
CA ARG A 123 2.64 -25.05 10.63
C ARG A 123 2.12 -26.25 9.82
N GLU A 124 1.60 -26.00 8.62
CA GLU A 124 1.06 -27.05 7.74
C GLU A 124 2.12 -28.11 7.45
N ILE A 125 3.35 -27.72 7.09
CA ILE A 125 4.43 -28.68 6.77
C ILE A 125 4.96 -29.42 7.99
N ILE A 126 4.78 -28.88 9.21
CA ILE A 126 5.11 -29.59 10.45
C ILE A 126 4.02 -30.61 10.79
N GLU A 127 2.74 -30.25 10.62
CA GLU A 127 1.59 -31.12 10.88
C GLU A 127 1.51 -32.27 9.85
N ASP A 128 1.75 -31.97 8.58
CA ASP A 128 1.79 -32.96 7.49
C ASP A 128 2.99 -32.70 6.54
N PRO A 129 4.15 -33.32 6.80
CA PRO A 129 5.31 -33.18 5.93
C PRO A 129 5.09 -33.70 4.50
N SER A 130 4.13 -34.62 4.31
CA SER A 130 3.87 -35.27 3.01
C SER A 130 3.39 -34.27 1.93
N ILE A 131 2.74 -33.18 2.31
CA ILE A 131 2.30 -32.13 1.38
C ILE A 131 3.45 -31.48 0.60
N GLY A 132 4.66 -31.50 1.18
CA GLY A 132 5.90 -31.04 0.55
C GLY A 132 6.77 -32.15 -0.02
N GLY A 133 6.32 -33.43 0.05
CA GLY A 133 7.11 -34.60 -0.35
C GLY A 133 8.19 -34.99 0.66
N TYR A 134 8.04 -34.58 1.92
CA TYR A 134 8.97 -34.91 3.00
C TYR A 134 8.46 -36.07 3.86
N THR A 135 9.37 -36.86 4.42
CA THR A 135 9.07 -37.95 5.34
C THR A 135 8.98 -37.49 6.81
N GLY A 136 9.36 -36.26 7.08
CA GLY A 136 9.32 -35.64 8.39
C GLY A 136 10.00 -34.28 8.41
N THR A 137 9.86 -33.55 9.52
CA THR A 137 10.51 -32.26 9.73
C THR A 137 11.26 -32.22 11.05
N PHE A 138 12.24 -31.33 11.18
CA PHE A 138 12.96 -31.09 12.43
C PHE A 138 13.57 -29.67 12.45
N PHE A 139 13.81 -29.16 13.66
CA PHE A 139 14.46 -27.87 13.87
C PHE A 139 15.94 -28.06 14.19
N LYS A 140 16.80 -27.25 13.57
CA LYS A 140 18.22 -27.17 13.88
C LYS A 140 18.75 -25.76 13.56
N HIS A 141 19.49 -25.17 14.51
CA HIS A 141 20.16 -23.86 14.37
C HIS A 141 19.24 -22.72 13.83
N GLY A 142 17.99 -22.65 14.29
CA GLY A 142 17.04 -21.63 13.85
C GLY A 142 16.49 -21.84 12.44
N VAL A 143 16.57 -23.06 11.92
CA VAL A 143 16.01 -23.46 10.64
C VAL A 143 15.13 -24.68 10.80
N LEU A 144 13.97 -24.68 10.14
CA LEU A 144 13.12 -25.86 9.97
C LEU A 144 13.58 -26.58 8.70
N PHE A 145 13.91 -27.83 8.83
CA PHE A 145 14.31 -28.74 7.73
C PHE A 145 13.23 -29.76 7.44
N GLY A 146 13.07 -30.12 6.16
CA GLY A 146 12.35 -31.32 5.70
C GLY A 146 13.34 -32.47 5.44
N LYS A 147 12.92 -33.70 5.78
CA LYS A 147 13.66 -34.92 5.49
C LYS A 147 13.14 -35.57 4.22
N THR A 148 14.03 -36.01 3.34
CA THR A 148 13.74 -36.88 2.20
C THR A 148 14.55 -38.16 2.32
N PRO A 149 14.27 -39.24 1.57
CA PRO A 149 15.13 -40.42 1.52
C PRO A 149 16.59 -40.09 1.13
N ASP A 150 16.76 -39.06 0.30
CA ASP A 150 18.06 -38.67 -0.27
C ASP A 150 18.78 -37.59 0.55
N GLY A 151 18.16 -37.05 1.61
CA GLY A 151 18.80 -36.03 2.42
C GLY A 151 17.87 -35.09 3.19
N ILE A 152 18.38 -33.89 3.47
CA ILE A 152 17.66 -32.86 4.23
C ILE A 152 17.60 -31.56 3.40
N THR A 153 16.47 -30.86 3.47
CA THR A 153 16.23 -29.61 2.75
C THR A 153 15.83 -28.49 3.72
N PRO A 154 16.48 -27.32 3.73
CA PRO A 154 16.07 -26.20 4.56
C PRO A 154 14.77 -25.57 4.00
N LEU A 155 13.75 -25.44 4.85
CA LEU A 155 12.41 -24.97 4.46
C LEU A 155 12.11 -23.56 4.96
N PHE A 156 12.36 -23.30 6.25
CA PHE A 156 12.06 -22.00 6.86
C PHE A 156 13.18 -21.55 7.81
N ALA A 157 13.55 -20.28 7.70
CA ALA A 157 14.38 -19.64 8.72
C ALA A 157 13.48 -19.09 9.83
N LEU A 158 13.88 -19.32 11.09
CA LEU A 158 13.21 -18.81 12.29
C LEU A 158 13.90 -17.52 12.74
N LYS A 159 13.16 -16.44 12.87
CA LYS A 159 13.68 -15.13 13.30
C LYS A 159 12.84 -14.56 14.44
N SER A 160 13.48 -14.01 15.47
CA SER A 160 12.81 -13.28 16.53
C SER A 160 12.26 -11.92 16.06
N SER A 161 12.90 -11.34 15.05
CA SER A 161 12.44 -10.09 14.41
C SER A 161 13.00 -9.98 13.00
N VAL A 162 12.33 -9.16 12.17
CA VAL A 162 12.79 -8.79 10.82
C VAL A 162 12.62 -7.29 10.64
N THR A 163 13.70 -6.58 10.32
CA THR A 163 13.65 -5.16 9.99
C THR A 163 13.59 -4.98 8.48
N LEU A 164 12.58 -4.25 8.00
CA LEU A 164 12.40 -3.90 6.62
C LEU A 164 12.78 -2.42 6.40
N PRO A 165 13.58 -2.11 5.37
CA PRO A 165 13.83 -0.73 4.99
C PRO A 165 12.56 -0.07 4.43
N SER A 166 12.45 1.26 4.57
CA SER A 166 11.41 2.04 3.92
C SER A 166 11.55 1.95 2.40
N ARG A 167 10.44 1.73 1.72
CA ARG A 167 10.29 1.74 0.26
C ARG A 167 9.03 2.53 -0.09
N PRO A 168 9.09 3.87 0.04
CA PRO A 168 7.92 4.72 -0.11
C PRO A 168 7.41 4.73 -1.56
N TYR A 169 6.09 4.74 -1.72
CA TYR A 169 5.40 4.82 -3.00
C TYR A 169 4.25 5.84 -2.99
N MET A 170 3.57 6.03 -1.86
CA MET A 170 2.49 7.01 -1.73
C MET A 170 3.01 8.45 -1.69
N ARG A 171 4.01 8.69 -0.84
CA ARG A 171 4.60 10.02 -0.69
C ARG A 171 5.32 10.51 -1.96
N PRO A 172 6.18 9.73 -2.63
CA PRO A 172 6.76 10.13 -3.91
C PRO A 172 5.72 10.41 -4.99
N ALA A 173 4.66 9.59 -5.10
CA ALA A 173 3.58 9.83 -6.06
C ALA A 173 2.91 11.19 -5.85
N LEU A 174 2.57 11.54 -4.60
CA LEU A 174 1.99 12.84 -4.28
C LEU A 174 2.94 14.01 -4.61
N LEU A 175 4.23 13.85 -4.27
CA LEU A 175 5.22 14.90 -4.55
C LEU A 175 5.42 15.13 -6.06
N LYS A 176 5.45 14.07 -6.85
CA LYS A 176 5.54 14.16 -8.33
C LYS A 176 4.31 14.80 -8.96
N MET A 177 3.13 14.53 -8.40
CA MET A 177 1.87 15.09 -8.91
C MET A 177 1.60 16.53 -8.44
N ARG A 178 2.33 17.04 -7.47
CA ARG A 178 2.08 18.37 -6.91
C ARG A 178 1.96 19.49 -7.96
N PRO A 179 2.85 19.61 -8.96
CA PRO A 179 2.72 20.65 -10.00
C PRO A 179 1.44 20.49 -10.84
N GLN A 180 1.06 19.25 -11.17
CA GLN A 180 -0.19 18.96 -11.89
C GLN A 180 -1.40 19.35 -11.03
N ILE A 181 -1.40 19.00 -9.75
CA ILE A 181 -2.48 19.35 -8.81
C ILE A 181 -2.66 20.88 -8.76
N GLU A 182 -1.58 21.63 -8.59
CA GLU A 182 -1.60 23.09 -8.53
C GLU A 182 -2.16 23.69 -9.85
N THR A 183 -1.72 23.18 -11.00
CA THR A 183 -2.17 23.64 -12.32
C THR A 183 -3.64 23.32 -12.57
N GLU A 184 -4.09 22.10 -12.32
CA GLU A 184 -5.48 21.69 -12.58
C GLU A 184 -6.46 22.40 -11.64
N LEU A 185 -6.09 22.64 -10.39
CA LEU A 185 -6.95 23.39 -9.48
C LEU A 185 -7.03 24.86 -9.85
N ALA A 186 -5.92 25.48 -10.26
CA ALA A 186 -5.94 26.87 -10.75
C ALA A 186 -6.82 27.00 -12.01
N ALA A 187 -6.73 26.06 -12.94
CA ALA A 187 -7.58 26.03 -14.14
C ALA A 187 -9.07 25.88 -13.77
N ALA A 188 -9.39 24.97 -12.85
CA ALA A 188 -10.78 24.77 -12.41
C ALA A 188 -11.39 26.02 -11.74
N ILE A 189 -10.59 26.80 -11.00
CA ILE A 189 -11.00 28.08 -10.44
C ILE A 189 -11.29 29.09 -11.58
N ALA A 190 -10.34 29.22 -12.52
CA ALA A 190 -10.48 30.15 -13.63
C ALA A 190 -11.72 29.84 -14.48
N GLU A 191 -11.98 28.57 -14.80
CA GLU A 191 -13.18 28.13 -15.53
C GLU A 191 -14.46 28.47 -14.74
N GLY A 192 -14.50 28.18 -13.44
CA GLY A 192 -15.67 28.45 -12.61
C GLY A 192 -15.98 29.95 -12.43
N LEU A 193 -14.99 30.83 -12.63
CA LEU A 193 -15.16 32.29 -12.60
C LEU A 193 -15.70 32.85 -13.94
N GLN A 194 -15.55 32.11 -15.06
CA GLN A 194 -16.00 32.54 -16.39
C GLN A 194 -17.42 32.08 -16.71
N GLU A 195 -17.99 31.14 -15.96
CA GLU A 195 -19.37 30.66 -16.05
C GLU A 195 -20.35 31.57 -15.28
#